data_98677ab61759c563f9d9a6177c08637e
#
_entry.id   98677ab61759c563f9d9a6177c08637e
#
_cell.length_a   1.000
_cell.length_b   1.000
_cell.length_c   1.000
_cell.angle_alpha   90.00
_cell.angle_beta   90.00
_cell.angle_gamma   90.00
#
_symmetry.space_group_name_H-M   'P 1'
#
loop_
_entity.id
_entity.type
_entity.pdbx_description
1 polymer ?
#
loop_
_entity_poly.entity_id
_entity_poly.type
_entity_poly.pdbx_seq_one_letter_code
_entity_poly.pdbx_strand_id
1 'polypeptide(L)'
;QRGANVPAPKPAASSEPGKPISQAGGPSNILPPADTPEFSQTIENLLKVANNVPLGRPAQGGISSGFGPRHNPFSGKGSEFHHGLDFRGNVGDPVRVTANGTVEFAGTMNGYGQVVKVRHGYGYSTVYGHLSHIDVQPGQTVKAGDLIGKIGSTGRSTGPHLHYEVRLNGVPVN
;
A
#
# COMPACT_ATOMS: atom_id res chain seq x y z
N GLN A 1 -53.48 57.08 36.48
CA GLN A 1 -53.19 55.86 35.74
C GLN A 1 -51.70 55.72 35.68
N ARG A 2 -51.23 54.57 36.08
CA ARG A 2 -49.83 54.29 36.48
C ARG A 2 -48.94 53.98 35.35
N GLY A 3 -47.95 54.82 35.03
CA GLY A 3 -46.86 54.52 34.14
C GLY A 3 -45.76 53.74 34.84
N ALA A 4 -45.50 52.55 34.38
CA ALA A 4 -44.39 51.73 34.89
C ALA A 4 -43.07 52.27 34.35
N ASN A 5 -42.18 52.60 35.28
CA ASN A 5 -40.80 53.05 35.04
C ASN A 5 -39.94 51.82 34.84
N VAL A 6 -39.45 51.62 33.59
CA VAL A 6 -38.50 50.54 33.24
C VAL A 6 -37.09 51.12 33.35
N PRO A 7 -36.20 50.57 34.18
CA PRO A 7 -34.83 51.06 34.27
C PRO A 7 -34.00 50.62 33.04
N ALA A 8 -33.16 51.55 32.56
CA ALA A 8 -32.24 51.34 31.47
C ALA A 8 -31.21 50.26 31.79
N PRO A 9 -30.75 49.47 30.79
CA PRO A 9 -29.75 48.45 31.03
C PRO A 9 -28.37 49.08 31.27
N LYS A 10 -27.69 48.53 32.26
CA LYS A 10 -26.34 48.87 32.68
C LYS A 10 -25.35 48.50 31.53
N PRO A 11 -24.31 49.30 31.22
CA PRO A 11 -23.32 48.93 30.21
C PRO A 11 -22.53 47.71 30.65
N ALA A 12 -22.37 46.77 29.71
CA ALA A 12 -21.60 45.55 29.91
C ALA A 12 -20.13 45.85 30.17
N ALA A 13 -19.57 45.18 31.16
CA ALA A 13 -18.18 45.25 31.56
C ALA A 13 -17.29 44.81 30.40
N SER A 14 -16.14 45.51 30.22
CA SER A 14 -15.06 45.22 29.30
C SER A 14 -14.59 43.78 29.44
N SER A 15 -14.64 43.03 28.35
CA SER A 15 -14.06 41.68 28.23
C SER A 15 -12.54 41.76 28.35
N GLU A 16 -12.01 41.13 29.39
CA GLU A 16 -10.58 40.82 29.48
C GLU A 16 -10.15 39.96 28.31
N PRO A 17 -8.90 40.09 27.80
CA PRO A 17 -8.40 39.23 26.75
C PRO A 17 -8.36 37.77 27.24
N GLY A 18 -9.09 36.90 26.56
CA GLY A 18 -9.32 35.53 26.96
C GLY A 18 -7.98 34.78 27.13
N LYS A 19 -7.86 34.09 28.27
CA LYS A 19 -6.89 33.03 28.47
C LYS A 19 -6.95 32.04 27.28
N PRO A 20 -5.82 31.56 26.77
CA PRO A 20 -5.85 30.51 25.74
C PRO A 20 -6.56 29.28 26.30
N ILE A 21 -7.56 28.81 25.58
CA ILE A 21 -8.29 27.60 25.89
C ILE A 21 -7.27 26.46 25.92
N SER A 22 -7.03 25.88 27.08
CA SER A 22 -6.27 24.65 27.21
C SER A 22 -7.01 23.56 26.43
N GLN A 23 -6.46 23.16 25.29
CA GLN A 23 -6.97 22.05 24.53
C GLN A 23 -6.89 20.78 25.38
N ALA A 24 -8.03 20.30 25.83
CA ALA A 24 -8.15 19.00 26.46
C ALA A 24 -7.89 17.91 25.42
N GLY A 25 -6.77 17.28 25.51
CA GLY A 25 -6.38 15.94 25.38
C GLY A 25 -6.99 15.00 24.34
N GLY A 26 -6.31 14.83 23.26
CA GLY A 26 -6.04 13.55 22.60
C GLY A 26 -4.54 13.49 22.37
N PRO A 27 -3.93 12.34 22.05
CA PRO A 27 -2.53 12.29 21.67
C PRO A 27 -2.38 13.11 20.38
N SER A 28 -1.94 14.35 20.53
CA SER A 28 -1.59 15.19 19.39
C SER A 28 -0.31 14.62 18.78
N ASN A 29 -0.45 13.79 17.76
CA ASN A 29 0.64 13.44 16.85
C ASN A 29 0.99 14.68 16.02
N ILE A 30 1.44 15.74 16.69
CA ILE A 30 1.94 16.94 16.03
C ILE A 30 3.36 16.60 15.58
N LEU A 31 3.57 16.64 14.26
CA LEU A 31 4.93 16.59 13.73
C LEU A 31 5.74 17.72 14.35
N PRO A 32 7.02 17.48 14.69
CA PRO A 32 7.92 18.53 15.14
C PRO A 32 7.98 19.67 14.12
N PRO A 33 8.35 20.90 14.52
CA PRO A 33 8.58 22.00 13.57
C PRO A 33 9.54 21.60 12.44
N ALA A 34 9.26 22.07 11.22
CA ALA A 34 9.93 21.61 9.99
C ALA A 34 11.45 21.88 9.93
N ASP A 35 11.95 22.77 10.75
CA ASP A 35 13.35 23.18 10.84
C ASP A 35 14.12 22.52 12.00
N THR A 36 13.53 21.54 12.66
CA THR A 36 14.15 20.83 13.79
C THR A 36 14.82 19.52 13.37
N PRO A 37 15.90 19.09 14.08
CA PRO A 37 16.50 17.77 13.88
C PRO A 37 15.49 16.62 14.06
N GLU A 38 14.55 16.77 15.00
CA GLU A 38 13.49 15.80 15.28
C GLU A 38 12.53 15.65 14.10
N PHE A 39 12.23 16.75 13.38
CA PHE A 39 11.43 16.70 12.16
C PHE A 39 12.15 15.92 11.07
N SER A 40 13.44 16.24 10.83
CA SER A 40 14.26 15.54 9.84
C SER A 40 14.32 14.04 10.13
N GLN A 41 14.57 13.66 11.39
CA GLN A 41 14.59 12.25 11.80
C GLN A 41 13.23 11.57 11.62
N THR A 42 12.13 12.27 11.90
CA THR A 42 10.77 11.75 11.71
C THR A 42 10.51 11.49 10.24
N ILE A 43 10.86 12.41 9.34
CA ILE A 43 10.72 12.25 7.89
C ILE A 43 11.57 11.10 7.38
N GLU A 44 12.83 10.98 7.81
CA GLU A 44 13.69 9.85 7.42
C GLU A 44 13.08 8.50 7.84
N ASN A 45 12.55 8.40 9.04
CA ASN A 45 11.90 7.20 9.54
C ASN A 45 10.64 6.86 8.72
N LEU A 46 9.81 7.86 8.39
CA LEU A 46 8.62 7.67 7.54
C LEU A 46 9.00 7.22 6.13
N LEU A 47 10.02 7.82 5.53
CA LEU A 47 10.53 7.42 4.21
C LEU A 47 11.09 6.00 4.24
N LYS A 48 11.81 5.63 5.31
CA LYS A 48 12.31 4.28 5.49
C LYS A 48 11.18 3.27 5.57
N VAL A 49 10.10 3.56 6.30
CA VAL A 49 8.91 2.70 6.35
C VAL A 49 8.27 2.61 4.97
N ALA A 50 7.97 3.75 4.35
CA ALA A 50 7.30 3.83 3.04
C ALA A 50 8.05 3.07 1.94
N ASN A 51 9.39 3.14 1.94
CA ASN A 51 10.21 2.44 0.96
C ASN A 51 10.27 0.91 1.17
N ASN A 52 9.96 0.42 2.37
CA ASN A 52 10.06 -1.00 2.73
C ASN A 52 8.70 -1.70 2.87
N VAL A 53 7.60 -0.95 2.74
CA VAL A 53 6.24 -1.49 2.70
C VAL A 53 5.74 -1.47 1.24
N PRO A 54 5.11 -2.55 0.73
CA PRO A 54 4.71 -2.65 -0.68
C PRO A 54 3.49 -1.77 -1.01
N LEU A 55 3.68 -0.46 -1.04
CA LEU A 55 2.67 0.56 -1.37
C LEU A 55 2.62 0.88 -2.87
N GLY A 56 3.61 0.44 -3.63
CA GLY A 56 3.72 0.72 -5.06
C GLY A 56 2.74 -0.06 -5.92
N ARG A 57 2.68 0.31 -7.19
CA ARG A 57 1.90 -0.39 -8.20
C ARG A 57 2.83 -1.25 -9.08
N PRO A 58 2.56 -2.57 -9.20
CA PRO A 58 3.48 -3.49 -9.89
C PRO A 58 3.40 -3.43 -11.42
N ALA A 59 2.25 -2.96 -11.98
CA ALA A 59 1.99 -2.87 -13.42
C ALA A 59 1.05 -1.72 -13.75
N GLN A 60 1.06 -1.25 -15.00
CA GLN A 60 0.26 -0.08 -15.43
C GLN A 60 -1.23 -0.39 -15.63
N GLY A 61 -1.58 -1.63 -15.97
CA GLY A 61 -2.95 -2.05 -16.29
C GLY A 61 -3.91 -1.97 -15.10
N GLY A 62 -5.21 -1.90 -15.37
CA GLY A 62 -6.26 -1.95 -14.34
C GLY A 62 -6.36 -3.33 -13.68
N ILE A 63 -6.93 -3.38 -12.47
CA ILE A 63 -7.22 -4.65 -11.78
C ILE A 63 -8.33 -5.36 -12.54
N SER A 64 -8.11 -6.64 -12.86
CA SER A 64 -9.10 -7.52 -13.51
C SER A 64 -9.75 -8.49 -12.55
N SER A 65 -9.07 -8.85 -11.45
CA SER A 65 -9.61 -9.71 -10.42
C SER A 65 -9.06 -9.31 -9.05
N GLY A 66 -9.94 -9.20 -8.06
CA GLY A 66 -9.61 -8.83 -6.68
C GLY A 66 -9.20 -10.02 -5.83
N PHE A 67 -8.71 -9.71 -4.63
CA PHE A 67 -8.45 -10.66 -3.56
C PHE A 67 -9.76 -11.24 -3.01
N GLY A 68 -9.80 -12.54 -2.69
CA GLY A 68 -10.91 -13.17 -2.01
C GLY A 68 -11.61 -14.28 -2.80
N PRO A 69 -12.80 -14.71 -2.36
CA PRO A 69 -13.54 -15.78 -3.03
C PRO A 69 -14.04 -15.33 -4.40
N ARG A 70 -13.83 -16.18 -5.41
CA ARG A 70 -14.33 -15.95 -6.79
C ARG A 70 -14.79 -17.27 -7.42
N HIS A 71 -15.57 -17.19 -8.49
CA HIS A 71 -15.84 -18.36 -9.34
C HIS A 71 -14.54 -18.90 -9.92
N ASN A 72 -14.43 -20.24 -9.98
CA ASN A 72 -13.26 -20.87 -10.57
C ASN A 72 -13.18 -20.54 -12.08
N PRO A 73 -12.16 -19.79 -12.54
CA PRO A 73 -12.09 -19.30 -13.92
C PRO A 73 -11.76 -20.41 -14.93
N PHE A 74 -11.35 -21.59 -14.47
CA PHE A 74 -10.97 -22.72 -15.33
C PHE A 74 -12.11 -23.71 -15.54
N SER A 75 -12.84 -24.04 -14.49
CA SER A 75 -13.92 -25.02 -14.57
C SER A 75 -15.30 -24.37 -14.77
N GLY A 76 -15.44 -23.07 -14.49
CA GLY A 76 -16.71 -22.37 -14.43
C GLY A 76 -17.65 -22.89 -13.34
N LYS A 77 -17.22 -23.87 -12.53
CA LYS A 77 -17.98 -24.49 -11.45
C LYS A 77 -17.22 -24.39 -10.14
N GLY A 78 -17.96 -24.15 -9.06
CA GLY A 78 -17.38 -23.99 -7.73
C GLY A 78 -16.71 -22.63 -7.52
N SER A 79 -16.17 -22.42 -6.33
CA SER A 79 -15.44 -21.22 -5.94
C SER A 79 -13.99 -21.57 -5.61
N GLU A 80 -13.09 -20.63 -5.86
CA GLU A 80 -11.72 -20.68 -5.39
C GLU A 80 -11.40 -19.37 -4.63
N PHE A 81 -10.43 -19.42 -3.74
CA PHE A 81 -9.94 -18.23 -3.06
C PHE A 81 -8.74 -17.65 -3.81
N HIS A 82 -8.85 -16.41 -4.25
CA HIS A 82 -7.78 -15.68 -4.92
C HIS A 82 -6.91 -14.97 -3.89
N HIS A 83 -5.63 -15.36 -3.81
CA HIS A 83 -4.69 -14.86 -2.79
C HIS A 83 -3.99 -13.56 -3.17
N GLY A 84 -4.42 -12.90 -4.25
CA GLY A 84 -3.79 -11.68 -4.75
C GLY A 84 -4.70 -10.83 -5.59
N LEU A 85 -4.07 -9.95 -6.36
CA LEU A 85 -4.70 -9.08 -7.35
C LEU A 85 -4.19 -9.44 -8.73
N ASP A 86 -5.08 -9.54 -9.71
CA ASP A 86 -4.68 -9.70 -11.11
C ASP A 86 -4.73 -8.35 -11.82
N PHE A 87 -3.62 -7.96 -12.44
CA PHE A 87 -3.50 -6.73 -13.22
C PHE A 87 -3.52 -7.07 -14.72
N ARG A 88 -4.39 -6.39 -15.47
CA ARG A 88 -4.43 -6.50 -16.95
C ARG A 88 -3.13 -6.02 -17.55
N GLY A 89 -2.70 -6.68 -18.63
CA GLY A 89 -1.55 -6.26 -19.41
C GLY A 89 -1.31 -7.20 -20.58
N ASN A 90 -0.42 -6.78 -21.47
CA ASN A 90 0.00 -7.58 -22.61
C ASN A 90 1.27 -8.38 -22.25
N VAL A 91 1.50 -9.46 -22.97
CA VAL A 91 2.79 -10.18 -22.87
C VAL A 91 3.92 -9.20 -23.20
N GLY A 92 4.89 -9.10 -22.30
CA GLY A 92 6.02 -8.20 -22.45
C GLY A 92 5.92 -6.87 -21.70
N ASP A 93 4.75 -6.50 -21.20
CA ASP A 93 4.58 -5.28 -20.39
C ASP A 93 5.45 -5.35 -19.12
N PRO A 94 6.03 -4.23 -18.69
CA PRO A 94 6.98 -4.23 -17.58
C PRO A 94 6.29 -4.49 -16.22
N VAL A 95 6.96 -5.32 -15.41
CA VAL A 95 6.59 -5.58 -14.00
C VAL A 95 7.67 -4.99 -13.10
N ARG A 96 7.24 -4.19 -12.13
CA ARG A 96 8.13 -3.46 -11.22
C ARG A 96 7.88 -3.87 -9.77
N VAL A 97 8.98 -3.94 -9.00
CA VAL A 97 8.88 -4.21 -7.56
C VAL A 97 8.21 -3.04 -6.84
N THR A 98 7.39 -3.35 -5.84
CA THR A 98 6.54 -2.35 -5.15
C THR A 98 7.16 -1.76 -3.89
N ALA A 99 8.28 -2.32 -3.42
CA ALA A 99 9.05 -1.83 -2.27
C ALA A 99 10.51 -2.28 -2.37
N ASN A 100 11.39 -1.64 -1.61
CA ASN A 100 12.78 -2.09 -1.45
C ASN A 100 12.81 -3.50 -0.85
N GLY A 101 13.76 -4.33 -1.29
CA GLY A 101 13.85 -5.67 -0.77
C GLY A 101 14.98 -6.50 -1.37
N THR A 102 14.93 -7.79 -1.10
CA THR A 102 15.85 -8.79 -1.67
C THR A 102 15.04 -9.86 -2.36
N VAL A 103 15.42 -10.22 -3.58
CA VAL A 103 14.80 -11.31 -4.34
C VAL A 103 15.04 -12.62 -3.60
N GLU A 104 13.98 -13.24 -3.11
CA GLU A 104 14.02 -14.50 -2.39
C GLU A 104 13.96 -15.69 -3.36
N PHE A 105 13.21 -15.55 -4.44
CA PHE A 105 13.03 -16.57 -5.46
C PHE A 105 12.81 -15.93 -6.82
N ALA A 106 13.40 -16.52 -7.86
CA ALA A 106 13.18 -16.17 -9.27
C ALA A 106 13.29 -17.45 -10.09
N GLY A 107 12.20 -17.88 -10.75
CA GLY A 107 12.16 -19.15 -11.48
C GLY A 107 10.74 -19.63 -11.72
N THR A 108 10.59 -20.94 -12.03
CA THR A 108 9.27 -21.54 -12.30
C THR A 108 8.72 -22.23 -11.04
N MET A 109 7.43 -21.99 -10.76
CA MET A 109 6.72 -22.62 -9.65
C MET A 109 5.34 -23.10 -10.11
N ASN A 110 4.93 -24.26 -9.60
CA ASN A 110 3.61 -24.83 -9.95
C ASN A 110 2.47 -23.86 -9.65
N GLY A 111 1.55 -23.71 -10.58
CA GLY A 111 0.44 -22.75 -10.49
C GLY A 111 0.84 -21.34 -10.95
N TYR A 112 1.92 -20.77 -10.43
CA TYR A 112 2.38 -19.40 -10.73
C TYR A 112 3.09 -19.23 -12.09
N GLY A 113 3.59 -20.34 -12.70
CA GLY A 113 4.45 -20.24 -13.87
C GLY A 113 5.79 -19.63 -13.52
N GLN A 114 6.32 -18.75 -14.38
CA GLN A 114 7.48 -17.95 -14.05
C GLN A 114 7.09 -16.91 -12.99
N VAL A 115 7.84 -16.87 -11.89
CA VAL A 115 7.49 -16.10 -10.71
C VAL A 115 8.73 -15.50 -10.04
N VAL A 116 8.58 -14.28 -9.56
CA VAL A 116 9.54 -13.61 -8.66
C VAL A 116 8.90 -13.44 -7.30
N LYS A 117 9.65 -13.73 -6.23
CA LYS A 117 9.28 -13.40 -4.84
C LYS A 117 10.32 -12.47 -4.27
N VAL A 118 9.86 -11.39 -3.65
CA VAL A 118 10.72 -10.38 -3.02
C VAL A 118 10.37 -10.27 -1.55
N ARG A 119 11.37 -10.35 -0.68
CA ARG A 119 11.25 -10.10 0.75
C ARG A 119 11.58 -8.64 1.04
N HIS A 120 10.69 -7.98 1.74
CA HIS A 120 10.76 -6.58 2.14
C HIS A 120 11.01 -6.43 3.65
N GLY A 121 10.99 -5.19 4.13
CA GLY A 121 11.00 -4.89 5.55
C GLY A 121 9.68 -5.25 6.26
N TYR A 122 9.70 -5.22 7.58
CA TYR A 122 8.52 -5.35 8.46
C TYR A 122 7.69 -6.63 8.27
N GLY A 123 8.32 -7.73 7.82
CA GLY A 123 7.63 -9.00 7.60
C GLY A 123 6.84 -9.09 6.29
N TYR A 124 6.91 -8.07 5.43
CA TYR A 124 6.28 -8.10 4.12
C TYR A 124 7.09 -8.91 3.10
N SER A 125 6.37 -9.56 2.20
CA SER A 125 6.90 -10.10 0.96
C SER A 125 5.87 -9.93 -0.16
N THR A 126 6.35 -9.93 -1.40
CA THR A 126 5.49 -9.83 -2.60
C THR A 126 5.79 -10.96 -3.57
N VAL A 127 4.76 -11.36 -4.32
CA VAL A 127 4.82 -12.39 -5.35
C VAL A 127 4.34 -11.81 -6.66
N TYR A 128 5.08 -12.09 -7.75
CA TYR A 128 4.80 -11.62 -9.11
C TYR A 128 4.76 -12.84 -10.02
N GLY A 129 3.55 -13.32 -10.36
CA GLY A 129 3.33 -14.56 -11.10
C GLY A 129 2.95 -14.36 -12.55
N HIS A 130 2.92 -15.48 -13.30
CA HIS A 130 2.57 -15.62 -14.70
C HIS A 130 3.49 -14.87 -15.66
N LEU A 131 4.74 -14.57 -15.23
CA LEU A 131 5.69 -13.79 -16.02
C LEU A 131 6.07 -14.51 -17.33
N SER A 132 6.35 -13.72 -18.36
CA SER A 132 6.97 -14.20 -19.61
C SER A 132 8.50 -14.16 -19.55
N HIS A 133 9.04 -13.25 -18.74
CA HIS A 133 10.48 -13.07 -18.56
C HIS A 133 10.79 -12.61 -17.15
N ILE A 134 11.93 -13.05 -16.62
CA ILE A 134 12.46 -12.66 -15.31
C ILE A 134 13.76 -11.90 -15.53
N ASP A 135 13.87 -10.68 -15.01
CA ASP A 135 15.02 -9.78 -15.17
C ASP A 135 15.94 -9.73 -13.94
N VAL A 136 15.65 -10.53 -12.92
CA VAL A 136 16.39 -10.55 -11.63
C VAL A 136 16.74 -11.98 -11.21
N GLN A 137 17.64 -12.12 -10.23
CA GLN A 137 18.06 -13.41 -9.69
C GLN A 137 17.96 -13.45 -8.16
N PRO A 138 17.85 -14.65 -7.57
CA PRO A 138 17.82 -14.81 -6.12
C PRO A 138 19.04 -14.15 -5.44
N GLY A 139 18.82 -13.48 -4.33
CA GLY A 139 19.83 -12.71 -3.58
C GLY A 139 20.04 -11.28 -4.08
N GLN A 140 19.50 -10.90 -5.23
CA GLN A 140 19.62 -9.53 -5.75
C GLN A 140 18.85 -8.55 -4.88
N THR A 141 19.47 -7.42 -4.53
CA THR A 141 18.80 -6.29 -3.89
C THR A 141 18.09 -5.45 -4.95
N VAL A 142 16.84 -5.08 -4.67
CA VAL A 142 15.98 -4.27 -5.54
C VAL A 142 15.39 -3.09 -4.78
N LYS A 143 15.16 -1.99 -5.49
CA LYS A 143 14.50 -0.78 -4.98
C LYS A 143 13.11 -0.65 -5.56
N ALA A 144 12.20 -0.04 -4.81
CA ALA A 144 10.85 0.27 -5.29
C ALA A 144 10.89 0.91 -6.69
N GLY A 145 10.15 0.33 -7.63
CA GLY A 145 10.12 0.76 -9.04
C GLY A 145 11.11 0.07 -9.98
N ASP A 146 12.07 -0.72 -9.48
CA ASP A 146 12.98 -1.48 -10.33
C ASP A 146 12.23 -2.51 -11.19
N LEU A 147 12.67 -2.67 -12.43
CA LEU A 147 12.17 -3.70 -13.34
C LEU A 147 12.61 -5.09 -12.83
N ILE A 148 11.67 -6.01 -12.68
CA ILE A 148 11.95 -7.37 -12.19
C ILE A 148 11.51 -8.46 -13.15
N GLY A 149 10.75 -8.10 -14.19
CA GLY A 149 10.27 -9.04 -15.20
C GLY A 149 9.22 -8.43 -16.12
N LYS A 150 8.58 -9.28 -16.89
CA LYS A 150 7.57 -8.89 -17.88
C LYS A 150 6.32 -9.75 -17.74
N ILE A 151 5.15 -9.14 -17.95
CA ILE A 151 3.85 -9.84 -17.96
C ILE A 151 3.86 -10.96 -18.98
N GLY A 152 3.25 -12.07 -18.62
CA GLY A 152 3.06 -13.23 -19.48
C GLY A 152 1.72 -13.91 -19.24
N SER A 153 1.71 -15.22 -19.52
CA SER A 153 0.56 -16.10 -19.28
C SER A 153 1.06 -17.51 -18.95
N THR A 154 2.20 -17.59 -18.24
CA THR A 154 2.81 -18.89 -17.87
C THR A 154 2.11 -19.50 -16.66
N GLY A 155 2.21 -20.82 -16.50
CA GLY A 155 1.56 -21.53 -15.40
C GLY A 155 0.04 -21.66 -15.57
N ARG A 156 -0.70 -21.59 -14.43
CA ARG A 156 -2.16 -21.70 -14.44
C ARG A 156 -2.78 -20.32 -14.69
N SER A 157 -2.84 -19.92 -15.95
CA SER A 157 -3.36 -18.62 -16.39
C SER A 157 -4.38 -18.79 -17.52
N THR A 158 -5.42 -17.98 -17.55
CA THR A 158 -6.46 -17.95 -18.60
C THR A 158 -6.13 -16.98 -19.74
N GLY A 159 -5.07 -16.18 -19.59
CA GLY A 159 -4.63 -15.20 -20.58
C GLY A 159 -3.61 -14.24 -19.97
N PRO A 160 -3.05 -13.31 -20.77
CA PRO A 160 -2.01 -12.41 -20.29
C PRO A 160 -2.49 -11.52 -19.13
N HIS A 161 -1.81 -11.60 -17.99
CA HIS A 161 -2.00 -10.75 -16.82
C HIS A 161 -0.81 -10.91 -15.85
N LEU A 162 -0.67 -9.99 -14.93
CA LEU A 162 0.19 -10.13 -13.75
C LEU A 162 -0.66 -10.59 -12.56
N HIS A 163 -0.32 -11.73 -11.96
CA HIS A 163 -0.80 -12.11 -10.64
C HIS A 163 0.14 -11.52 -9.58
N TYR A 164 -0.39 -10.71 -8.67
CA TYR A 164 0.37 -10.00 -7.65
C TYR A 164 -0.17 -10.30 -6.26
N GLU A 165 0.69 -10.71 -5.34
CA GLU A 165 0.34 -10.91 -3.93
C GLU A 165 1.18 -10.04 -3.02
N VAL A 166 0.55 -9.51 -1.97
CA VAL A 166 1.20 -8.98 -0.78
C VAL A 166 1.01 -10.00 0.34
N ARG A 167 2.08 -10.32 1.05
CA ARG A 167 2.05 -11.22 2.19
C ARG A 167 2.66 -10.55 3.40
N LEU A 168 2.04 -10.75 4.56
CA LEU A 168 2.58 -10.36 5.85
C LEU A 168 2.86 -11.62 6.66
N ASN A 169 4.12 -11.82 7.08
CA ASN A 169 4.59 -13.01 7.76
C ASN A 169 4.19 -14.32 7.03
N GLY A 170 4.26 -14.30 5.70
CA GLY A 170 3.93 -15.42 4.83
C GLY A 170 2.44 -15.59 4.49
N VAL A 171 1.54 -14.88 5.17
CA VAL A 171 0.10 -14.94 4.94
C VAL A 171 -0.32 -13.89 3.91
N PRO A 172 -1.04 -14.27 2.82
CA PRO A 172 -1.58 -13.31 1.86
C PRO A 172 -2.54 -12.33 2.52
N VAL A 173 -2.39 -11.05 2.19
CA VAL A 173 -3.25 -9.95 2.69
C VAL A 173 -3.78 -9.13 1.52
N ASN A 174 -4.95 -8.46 1.77
CA ASN A 174 -5.58 -7.59 0.78
C ASN A 174 -5.05 -6.15 0.91
#